data_baeb3758218dd38867c2fdbcecf61e2c
#
_entry.id   baeb3758218dd38867c2fdbcecf61e2c
#
_cell.length_a   1.000
_cell.length_b   1.000
_cell.length_c   1.000
_cell.angle_alpha   90.00
_cell.angle_beta   90.00
_cell.angle_gamma   90.00
#
_symmetry.space_group_name_H-M   'P 1'
#
loop_
_entity.id
_entity.type
_entity.pdbx_description
1 polymer ?
#
loop_
_entity_poly.entity_id
_entity_poly.type
_entity_poly.pdbx_seq_one_letter_code
_entity_poly.pdbx_strand_id
1 'polypeptide(L)'
;MQEFPDDEACLQWLWRTRLSADGEHALCPKCKVERSFKRYATNQQRQSWTCVACGHHLHPTAGTIFHKSSTSLHLWFYAMYMITSTRCGISAKQLGRELGVTYKTAWRIFNRIRYSLYDDHTPLGGHVEMDETLIGGKDQNRHVSKRSAAMGHYKGKTAVFGMVQRGGKVVARIVPTPPKSGDLLPHVRHHVLPATTVFTDEARYYQGLNSMGYDHGRVHHTANIYVSGEAHTNTIEGFWSLVKRGISGVYHNVSAKHLQSYLDEYAWRYNHRDDPRGHFNLLASRVASQSRGSAAKRSSRP
;
A
#
# COMPACT_ATOMS: atom_id res chain seq x y z
N MET A 1 10.52 3.82 18.97
CA MET A 1 10.71 2.49 19.61
C MET A 1 10.82 2.56 21.14
N GLN A 2 11.09 3.70 21.75
CA GLN A 2 11.05 3.85 23.21
C GLN A 2 9.67 3.52 23.81
N GLU A 3 8.59 3.82 23.11
CA GLU A 3 7.20 3.50 23.50
C GLU A 3 6.84 2.01 23.39
N PHE A 4 7.63 1.24 22.65
CA PHE A 4 7.38 -0.18 22.35
C PHE A 4 8.64 -1.01 22.66
N PRO A 5 9.04 -1.12 23.94
CA PRO A 5 10.28 -1.80 24.32
C PRO A 5 10.18 -3.34 24.17
N ASP A 6 8.99 -3.91 24.26
CA ASP A 6 8.74 -5.35 24.25
C ASP A 6 7.37 -5.74 23.68
N ASP A 7 7.09 -7.03 23.66
CA ASP A 7 5.83 -7.59 23.17
C ASP A 7 4.62 -7.15 24.00
N GLU A 8 4.78 -6.97 25.31
CA GLU A 8 3.67 -6.59 26.19
C GLU A 8 3.23 -5.14 25.93
N ALA A 9 4.18 -4.22 25.78
CA ALA A 9 3.88 -2.83 25.42
C ALA A 9 3.16 -2.75 24.06
N CYS A 10 3.61 -3.51 23.05
CA CYS A 10 2.96 -3.60 21.76
C CYS A 10 1.53 -4.18 21.88
N LEU A 11 1.36 -5.22 22.70
CA LEU A 11 0.07 -5.86 22.91
C LEU A 11 -0.91 -4.95 23.64
N GLN A 12 -0.44 -4.22 24.66
CA GLN A 12 -1.22 -3.24 25.42
C GLN A 12 -1.69 -2.09 24.51
N TRP A 13 -0.81 -1.62 23.62
CA TRP A 13 -1.17 -0.61 22.62
C TRP A 13 -2.26 -1.11 21.67
N LEU A 14 -2.15 -2.36 21.16
CA LEU A 14 -3.18 -2.99 20.33
C LEU A 14 -4.51 -3.15 21.09
N TRP A 15 -4.47 -3.50 22.36
CA TRP A 15 -5.66 -3.61 23.20
C TRP A 15 -6.38 -2.27 23.28
N ARG A 16 -5.69 -1.20 23.65
CA ARG A 16 -6.25 0.15 23.77
C ARG A 16 -6.75 0.68 22.41
N THR A 17 -5.99 0.52 21.37
CA THR A 17 -6.34 1.07 20.04
C THR A 17 -7.54 0.36 19.40
N ARG A 18 -7.74 -0.93 19.69
CA ARG A 18 -8.73 -1.75 18.98
C ARG A 18 -9.99 -2.05 19.77
N LEU A 19 -9.86 -2.25 21.05
CA LEU A 19 -10.91 -2.90 21.84
C LEU A 19 -11.31 -2.13 23.08
N SER A 20 -10.43 -1.34 23.69
CA SER A 20 -10.64 -0.71 24.98
C SER A 20 -9.94 0.64 25.06
N ALA A 21 -10.66 1.74 24.89
CA ALA A 21 -10.07 3.07 24.90
C ALA A 21 -9.39 3.44 26.24
N ASP A 22 -9.95 3.01 27.36
CA ASP A 22 -9.43 3.23 28.70
C ASP A 22 -8.41 2.15 29.14
N GLY A 23 -8.35 1.02 28.44
CA GLY A 23 -7.48 -0.13 28.76
C GLY A 23 -8.12 -1.16 29.70
N GLU A 24 -9.32 -0.91 30.22
CA GLU A 24 -10.00 -1.75 31.20
C GLU A 24 -11.36 -2.28 30.73
N HIS A 25 -12.12 -1.48 29.98
CA HIS A 25 -13.47 -1.81 29.53
C HIS A 25 -13.52 -2.07 28.02
N ALA A 26 -14.31 -3.07 27.62
CA ALA A 26 -14.56 -3.39 26.22
C ALA A 26 -15.95 -3.98 26.01
N LEU A 27 -16.47 -3.88 24.78
CA LEU A 27 -17.69 -4.58 24.40
C LEU A 27 -17.46 -6.09 24.40
N CYS A 28 -18.12 -6.81 25.31
CA CYS A 28 -18.04 -8.26 25.37
C CYS A 28 -19.00 -8.91 24.37
N PRO A 29 -18.52 -9.69 23.37
CA PRO A 29 -19.40 -10.32 22.38
C PRO A 29 -20.38 -11.34 22.97
N LYS A 30 -20.01 -11.96 24.11
CA LYS A 30 -20.87 -12.93 24.82
C LYS A 30 -21.91 -12.23 25.68
N CYS A 31 -21.53 -11.18 26.42
CA CYS A 31 -22.46 -10.42 27.28
C CYS A 31 -23.28 -9.39 26.48
N LYS A 32 -22.85 -9.01 25.27
CA LYS A 32 -23.44 -7.98 24.39
C LYS A 32 -23.50 -6.58 25.00
N VAL A 33 -22.73 -6.33 26.04
CA VAL A 33 -22.59 -5.05 26.74
C VAL A 33 -21.13 -4.80 27.11
N GLU A 34 -20.83 -3.55 27.43
CA GLU A 34 -19.52 -3.18 27.95
C GLU A 34 -19.25 -3.84 29.28
N ARG A 35 -18.03 -4.38 29.46
CA ARG A 35 -17.61 -5.09 30.66
C ARG A 35 -16.13 -4.80 30.95
N SER A 36 -15.75 -4.95 32.22
CA SER A 36 -14.35 -4.95 32.63
C SER A 36 -13.66 -6.21 32.13
N PHE A 37 -12.44 -6.04 31.65
CA PHE A 37 -11.56 -7.09 31.18
C PHE A 37 -10.23 -7.05 31.92
N LYS A 38 -9.71 -8.21 32.28
CA LYS A 38 -8.40 -8.36 32.91
C LYS A 38 -7.43 -9.07 31.97
N ARG A 39 -6.17 -8.64 31.96
CA ARG A 39 -5.10 -9.32 31.23
C ARG A 39 -5.04 -10.79 31.68
N TYR A 40 -5.06 -11.73 30.74
CA TYR A 40 -4.92 -13.15 31.05
C TYR A 40 -3.47 -13.45 31.42
N ALA A 41 -3.20 -13.65 32.74
CA ALA A 41 -1.86 -13.77 33.29
C ALA A 41 -1.40 -15.21 33.49
N THR A 42 -2.32 -16.20 33.49
CA THR A 42 -2.01 -17.61 33.80
C THR A 42 -1.04 -18.25 32.78
N ASN A 43 -1.06 -17.76 31.55
CA ASN A 43 -0.09 -18.14 30.54
C ASN A 43 0.36 -16.88 29.78
N GLN A 44 1.58 -16.43 30.03
CA GLN A 44 2.16 -15.21 29.43
C GLN A 44 2.22 -15.26 27.90
N GLN A 45 2.25 -16.45 27.30
CA GLN A 45 2.18 -16.61 25.85
C GLN A 45 0.79 -16.31 25.27
N ARG A 46 -0.28 -16.34 26.08
CA ARG A 46 -1.62 -15.97 25.64
C ARG A 46 -1.80 -14.47 25.57
N GLN A 47 -1.91 -13.98 24.36
CA GLN A 47 -2.16 -12.58 24.04
C GLN A 47 -3.65 -12.23 24.13
N SER A 48 -4.24 -12.28 25.36
CA SER A 48 -5.69 -12.09 25.54
C SER A 48 -6.04 -11.35 26.84
N TRP A 49 -7.23 -10.77 26.83
CA TRP A 49 -7.93 -10.23 28.00
C TRP A 49 -9.19 -11.02 28.24
N THR A 50 -9.53 -11.25 29.50
CA THR A 50 -10.68 -12.05 29.92
C THR A 50 -11.75 -11.16 30.49
N CYS A 51 -12.97 -11.32 30.02
CA CYS A 51 -14.16 -10.68 30.60
C CYS A 51 -14.37 -11.17 32.05
N VAL A 52 -14.43 -10.24 32.99
CA VAL A 52 -14.60 -10.56 34.40
C VAL A 52 -15.94 -11.24 34.68
N ALA A 53 -17.00 -10.90 33.93
CA ALA A 53 -18.34 -11.40 34.16
C ALA A 53 -18.59 -12.80 33.59
N CYS A 54 -18.06 -13.14 32.41
CA CYS A 54 -18.42 -14.37 31.71
C CYS A 54 -17.24 -15.25 31.25
N GLY A 55 -16.00 -14.85 31.53
CA GLY A 55 -14.80 -15.57 31.16
C GLY A 55 -14.45 -15.55 29.66
N HIS A 56 -15.17 -14.78 28.83
CA HIS A 56 -14.87 -14.69 27.39
C HIS A 56 -13.53 -13.99 27.14
N HIS A 57 -12.72 -14.55 26.24
CA HIS A 57 -11.42 -13.99 25.89
C HIS A 57 -11.47 -13.13 24.63
N LEU A 58 -10.90 -11.92 24.70
CA LEU A 58 -10.63 -11.07 23.57
C LEU A 58 -9.13 -11.08 23.26
N HIS A 59 -8.80 -11.21 21.97
CA HIS A 59 -7.43 -11.25 21.48
C HIS A 59 -7.15 -10.03 20.59
N PRO A 60 -6.36 -9.04 21.03
CA PRO A 60 -6.07 -7.83 20.24
C PRO A 60 -5.43 -8.11 18.87
N THR A 61 -4.70 -9.22 18.75
CA THR A 61 -4.07 -9.63 17.48
C THR A 61 -5.04 -10.34 16.53
N ALA A 62 -6.21 -10.77 17.00
CA ALA A 62 -7.16 -11.51 16.19
C ALA A 62 -7.69 -10.66 15.02
N GLY A 63 -7.72 -11.24 13.82
CA GLY A 63 -8.19 -10.57 12.61
C GLY A 63 -7.22 -9.54 12.02
N THR A 64 -6.08 -9.26 12.64
CA THR A 64 -5.04 -8.35 12.13
C THR A 64 -3.97 -9.07 11.32
N ILE A 65 -2.98 -8.33 10.81
CA ILE A 65 -1.79 -8.91 10.17
C ILE A 65 -0.97 -9.77 11.14
N PHE A 66 -1.11 -9.56 12.45
CA PHE A 66 -0.42 -10.31 13.51
C PHE A 66 -1.10 -11.63 13.85
N HIS A 67 -2.32 -11.87 13.36
CA HIS A 67 -3.12 -13.04 13.72
C HIS A 67 -2.37 -14.35 13.47
N LYS A 68 -2.28 -15.20 14.49
CA LYS A 68 -1.58 -16.49 14.46
C LYS A 68 -0.11 -16.38 14.02
N SER A 69 0.55 -15.25 14.30
CA SER A 69 1.97 -15.10 14.08
C SER A 69 2.75 -15.67 15.28
N SER A 70 3.76 -16.48 15.00
CA SER A 70 4.77 -16.90 15.96
C SER A 70 5.91 -15.89 16.13
N THR A 71 5.95 -14.86 15.26
CA THR A 71 6.93 -13.79 15.35
C THR A 71 6.50 -12.81 16.42
N SER A 72 7.42 -12.38 17.27
CA SER A 72 7.23 -11.38 18.31
C SER A 72 6.55 -10.12 17.79
N LEU A 73 5.63 -9.54 18.55
CA LEU A 73 4.96 -8.27 18.19
C LEU A 73 5.96 -7.13 18.10
N HIS A 74 6.94 -7.09 18.98
CA HIS A 74 8.01 -6.09 18.96
C HIS A 74 8.74 -6.10 17.60
N LEU A 75 9.05 -7.28 17.04
CA LEU A 75 9.66 -7.38 15.72
C LEU A 75 8.75 -6.87 14.60
N TRP A 76 7.44 -7.04 14.72
CA TRP A 76 6.46 -6.47 13.78
C TRP A 76 6.44 -4.94 13.86
N PHE A 77 6.42 -4.39 15.04
CA PHE A 77 6.45 -2.93 15.28
C PHE A 77 7.77 -2.33 14.79
N TYR A 78 8.88 -3.02 15.07
CA TYR A 78 10.18 -2.60 14.53
C TYR A 78 10.25 -2.65 13.01
N ALA A 79 9.67 -3.67 12.38
CA ALA A 79 9.55 -3.73 10.92
C ALA A 79 8.72 -2.56 10.37
N MET A 80 7.60 -2.21 11.00
CA MET A 80 6.81 -1.03 10.62
C MET A 80 7.61 0.26 10.76
N TYR A 81 8.37 0.40 11.85
CA TYR A 81 9.27 1.54 12.05
C TYR A 81 10.32 1.62 10.93
N MET A 82 10.99 0.52 10.61
CA MET A 82 12.00 0.48 9.54
C MET A 82 11.42 0.83 8.17
N ILE A 83 10.21 0.38 7.85
CA ILE A 83 9.52 0.74 6.60
C ILE A 83 9.22 2.24 6.57
N THR A 84 8.77 2.83 7.65
CA THR A 84 8.35 4.24 7.70
C THR A 84 9.52 5.21 7.81
N SER A 85 10.62 4.81 8.45
CA SER A 85 11.82 5.66 8.64
C SER A 85 12.75 5.68 7.43
N THR A 86 12.67 4.71 6.50
CA THR A 86 13.53 4.65 5.31
C THR A 86 12.90 5.39 4.14
N ARG A 87 13.61 6.35 3.52
CA ARG A 87 13.09 7.18 2.44
C ARG A 87 12.79 6.39 1.15
N CYS A 88 13.67 5.48 0.77
CA CYS A 88 13.58 4.74 -0.50
C CYS A 88 13.04 3.31 -0.34
N GLY A 89 12.63 2.94 0.88
CA GLY A 89 12.27 1.56 1.22
C GLY A 89 13.46 0.76 1.74
N ILE A 90 13.20 -0.49 2.12
CA ILE A 90 14.21 -1.43 2.64
C ILE A 90 13.94 -2.81 2.05
N SER A 91 14.98 -3.54 1.66
CA SER A 91 14.81 -4.89 1.11
C SER A 91 14.45 -5.90 2.22
N ALA A 92 13.70 -6.95 1.87
CA ALA A 92 13.40 -8.01 2.82
C ALA A 92 14.66 -8.73 3.34
N LYS A 93 15.74 -8.75 2.54
CA LYS A 93 17.03 -9.32 2.94
C LYS A 93 17.69 -8.46 4.02
N GLN A 94 17.66 -7.15 3.88
CA GLN A 94 18.17 -6.23 4.89
C GLN A 94 17.31 -6.27 6.15
N LEU A 95 15.97 -6.22 6.00
CA LEU A 95 15.07 -6.34 7.15
C LEU A 95 15.32 -7.64 7.93
N GLY A 96 15.55 -8.75 7.24
CA GLY A 96 15.86 -10.02 7.90
C GLY A 96 17.12 -9.96 8.77
N ARG A 97 18.15 -9.24 8.31
CA ARG A 97 19.38 -9.01 9.11
C ARG A 97 19.12 -8.13 10.33
N GLU A 98 18.39 -7.04 10.15
CA GLU A 98 18.06 -6.10 11.22
C GLU A 98 17.19 -6.73 12.32
N LEU A 99 16.25 -7.60 11.93
CA LEU A 99 15.35 -8.29 12.86
C LEU A 99 15.92 -9.60 13.43
N GLY A 100 17.06 -10.07 12.92
CA GLY A 100 17.59 -11.39 13.30
C GLY A 100 16.69 -12.56 12.87
N VAL A 101 15.92 -12.42 11.77
CA VAL A 101 15.00 -13.45 11.28
C VAL A 101 15.38 -13.94 9.89
N THR A 102 14.85 -15.11 9.51
CA THR A 102 15.08 -15.65 8.17
C THR A 102 14.48 -14.73 7.08
N TYR A 103 15.07 -14.75 5.88
CA TYR A 103 14.55 -14.00 4.72
C TYR A 103 13.05 -14.30 4.48
N LYS A 104 12.63 -15.56 4.60
CA LYS A 104 11.24 -15.97 4.41
C LYS A 104 10.29 -15.29 5.41
N THR A 105 10.72 -15.15 6.67
CA THR A 105 9.97 -14.47 7.72
C THR A 105 9.91 -12.96 7.45
N ALA A 106 11.04 -12.32 7.15
CA ALA A 106 11.10 -10.90 6.83
C ALA A 106 10.24 -10.56 5.60
N TRP A 107 10.31 -11.38 4.55
CA TRP A 107 9.50 -11.20 3.34
C TRP A 107 8.00 -11.33 3.63
N ARG A 108 7.60 -12.29 4.49
CA ARG A 108 6.20 -12.45 4.94
C ARG A 108 5.72 -11.22 5.72
N ILE A 109 6.53 -10.70 6.64
CA ILE A 109 6.23 -9.49 7.41
C ILE A 109 6.02 -8.32 6.45
N PHE A 110 6.95 -8.08 5.55
CA PHE A 110 6.88 -7.01 4.57
C PHE A 110 5.64 -7.07 3.69
N ASN A 111 5.34 -8.23 3.14
CA ASN A 111 4.16 -8.36 2.30
C ASN A 111 2.88 -8.04 3.06
N ARG A 112 2.72 -8.53 4.30
CA ARG A 112 1.54 -8.22 5.10
C ARG A 112 1.42 -6.72 5.39
N ILE A 113 2.54 -6.06 5.71
CA ILE A 113 2.55 -4.61 5.92
C ILE A 113 2.19 -3.87 4.63
N ARG A 114 2.78 -4.21 3.47
CA ARG A 114 2.47 -3.59 2.19
C ARG A 114 1.00 -3.73 1.80
N TYR A 115 0.42 -4.90 1.97
CA TYR A 115 -1.02 -5.09 1.71
C TYR A 115 -1.91 -4.21 2.60
N SER A 116 -1.42 -3.76 3.74
CA SER A 116 -2.13 -2.81 4.61
C SER A 116 -2.00 -1.36 4.14
N LEU A 117 -1.05 -1.04 3.27
CA LEU A 117 -0.84 0.31 2.72
C LEU A 117 -1.80 0.65 1.57
N TYR A 118 -2.48 -0.35 1.00
CA TYR A 118 -3.44 -0.14 -0.07
C TYR A 118 -4.53 0.85 0.34
N ASP A 119 -4.77 1.86 -0.50
CA ASP A 119 -5.83 2.83 -0.34
C ASP A 119 -6.67 2.92 -1.61
N ASP A 120 -7.96 2.60 -1.50
CA ASP A 120 -8.93 2.61 -2.59
C ASP A 120 -9.81 3.88 -2.58
N HIS A 121 -9.68 4.69 -1.54
CA HIS A 121 -10.57 5.83 -1.29
C HIS A 121 -9.85 7.19 -1.39
N THR A 122 -8.69 7.24 -2.06
CA THR A 122 -8.00 8.51 -2.28
C THR A 122 -8.70 9.28 -3.41
N PRO A 123 -9.46 10.34 -3.12
CA PRO A 123 -10.02 11.19 -4.16
C PRO A 123 -8.94 12.13 -4.70
N LEU A 124 -8.95 12.37 -6.01
CA LEU A 124 -8.08 13.30 -6.70
C LEU A 124 -8.94 14.39 -7.36
N GLY A 125 -8.53 15.66 -7.25
CA GLY A 125 -9.28 16.79 -7.78
C GLY A 125 -8.38 17.93 -8.22
N GLY A 126 -8.98 19.02 -8.72
CA GLY A 126 -8.24 20.16 -9.23
C GLY A 126 -7.50 19.82 -10.52
N HIS A 127 -6.18 19.80 -10.50
CA HIS A 127 -5.35 19.45 -11.66
C HIS A 127 -4.76 18.06 -11.45
N VAL A 128 -5.14 17.10 -12.30
CA VAL A 128 -4.70 15.70 -12.22
C VAL A 128 -3.94 15.32 -13.49
N GLU A 129 -2.72 14.86 -13.32
CA GLU A 129 -1.92 14.28 -14.42
C GLU A 129 -2.09 12.77 -14.44
N MET A 130 -2.20 12.21 -15.63
CA MET A 130 -2.33 10.78 -15.86
C MET A 130 -1.32 10.29 -16.89
N ASP A 131 -0.73 9.14 -16.63
CA ASP A 131 0.25 8.52 -17.52
C ASP A 131 0.35 7.01 -17.23
N GLU A 132 0.84 6.25 -18.20
CA GLU A 132 1.18 4.85 -18.03
C GLU A 132 2.69 4.64 -18.08
N THR A 133 3.12 3.68 -17.30
CA THR A 133 4.48 3.21 -17.37
C THR A 133 4.56 1.69 -17.41
N LEU A 134 5.65 1.19 -17.95
CA LEU A 134 5.93 -0.25 -18.01
C LEU A 134 6.99 -0.61 -16.97
N ILE A 135 6.65 -1.54 -16.08
CA ILE A 135 7.56 -2.05 -15.05
C ILE A 135 7.87 -3.52 -15.33
N GLY A 136 9.15 -3.85 -15.33
CA GLY A 136 9.67 -5.20 -15.55
C GLY A 136 11.04 -5.19 -16.17
N GLY A 137 11.77 -6.30 -16.04
CA GLY A 137 13.08 -6.49 -16.65
C GLY A 137 12.99 -6.82 -18.14
N LYS A 138 14.15 -6.84 -18.81
CA LYS A 138 14.26 -7.30 -20.20
C LYS A 138 13.90 -8.78 -20.28
N ASP A 139 12.99 -9.15 -21.18
CA ASP A 139 12.50 -10.52 -21.31
C ASP A 139 13.61 -11.51 -21.77
N GLN A 140 14.60 -11.00 -22.51
CA GLN A 140 15.78 -11.77 -22.90
C GLN A 140 16.60 -12.33 -21.70
N ASN A 141 16.51 -11.66 -20.53
CA ASN A 141 17.18 -12.10 -19.31
C ASN A 141 16.40 -13.17 -18.53
N ARG A 142 15.24 -13.58 -19.03
CA ARG A 142 14.43 -14.66 -18.44
C ARG A 142 14.81 -16.01 -19.04
N HIS A 143 14.62 -17.07 -18.25
CA HIS A 143 14.71 -18.43 -18.78
C HIS A 143 13.73 -18.60 -19.95
N VAL A 144 14.13 -19.32 -20.99
CA VAL A 144 13.36 -19.46 -22.25
C VAL A 144 11.89 -19.84 -22.01
N SER A 145 11.65 -20.79 -21.10
CA SER A 145 10.30 -21.26 -20.74
C SER A 145 9.42 -20.20 -20.04
N LYS A 146 10.00 -19.09 -19.60
CA LYS A 146 9.31 -17.99 -18.90
C LYS A 146 9.24 -16.71 -19.72
N ARG A 147 9.68 -16.74 -20.98
CA ARG A 147 9.62 -15.59 -21.86
C ARG A 147 8.18 -15.32 -22.30
N SER A 148 7.83 -14.03 -22.35
CA SER A 148 6.50 -13.60 -22.76
C SER A 148 6.27 -13.81 -24.25
N ALA A 149 5.05 -14.22 -24.62
CA ALA A 149 4.59 -14.22 -26.01
C ALA A 149 4.27 -12.81 -26.55
N ALA A 150 4.19 -11.78 -25.69
CA ALA A 150 3.95 -10.41 -26.10
C ALA A 150 5.05 -9.89 -27.02
N MET A 151 4.69 -9.01 -27.94
CA MET A 151 5.61 -8.41 -28.91
C MET A 151 5.98 -6.96 -28.53
N GLY A 152 7.09 -6.48 -29.08
CA GLY A 152 7.52 -5.09 -28.94
C GLY A 152 7.91 -4.69 -27.51
N HIS A 153 7.70 -3.43 -27.17
CA HIS A 153 8.10 -2.82 -25.90
C HIS A 153 7.33 -3.34 -24.68
N TYR A 154 6.18 -4.00 -24.87
CA TYR A 154 5.40 -4.65 -23.81
C TYR A 154 5.98 -5.98 -23.35
N LYS A 155 6.93 -6.56 -24.11
CA LYS A 155 7.46 -7.90 -23.87
C LYS A 155 8.06 -8.03 -22.47
N GLY A 156 7.49 -8.94 -21.65
CA GLY A 156 7.95 -9.22 -20.30
C GLY A 156 7.71 -8.14 -19.26
N LYS A 157 6.93 -7.10 -19.58
CA LYS A 157 6.63 -5.97 -18.69
C LYS A 157 5.17 -5.98 -18.26
N THR A 158 4.89 -5.27 -17.19
CA THR A 158 3.54 -5.05 -16.67
C THR A 158 3.20 -3.58 -16.82
N ALA A 159 2.05 -3.27 -17.41
CA ALA A 159 1.56 -1.91 -17.52
C ALA A 159 1.00 -1.44 -16.17
N VAL A 160 1.35 -0.21 -15.81
CA VAL A 160 0.88 0.47 -14.61
C VAL A 160 0.32 1.82 -15.01
N PHE A 161 -0.90 2.08 -14.61
CA PHE A 161 -1.57 3.35 -14.78
C PHE A 161 -1.44 4.20 -13.51
N GLY A 162 -1.08 5.45 -13.65
CA GLY A 162 -0.93 6.41 -12.56
C GLY A 162 -1.78 7.65 -12.78
N MET A 163 -2.27 8.16 -11.66
CA MET A 163 -3.02 9.41 -11.57
C MET A 163 -2.47 10.21 -10.40
N VAL A 164 -2.02 11.43 -10.61
CA VAL A 164 -1.46 12.30 -9.57
C VAL A 164 -2.12 13.66 -9.57
N GLN A 165 -2.60 14.08 -8.43
CA GLN A 165 -3.03 15.46 -8.21
C GLN A 165 -1.80 16.34 -8.00
N ARG A 166 -1.68 17.45 -8.73
CA ARG A 166 -0.59 18.41 -8.54
C ARG A 166 -0.60 18.96 -7.11
N GLY A 167 0.54 18.91 -6.45
CA GLY A 167 0.65 19.26 -5.03
C GLY A 167 -0.05 18.34 -4.06
N GLY A 168 -0.73 17.30 -4.54
CA GLY A 168 -1.57 16.40 -3.72
C GLY A 168 -1.12 14.95 -3.75
N LYS A 169 -2.08 14.06 -3.87
CA LYS A 169 -1.94 12.61 -3.75
C LYS A 169 -1.77 11.91 -5.10
N VAL A 170 -1.33 10.66 -5.06
CA VAL A 170 -1.16 9.78 -6.21
C VAL A 170 -1.89 8.46 -6.00
N VAL A 171 -2.39 7.91 -7.08
CA VAL A 171 -2.93 6.54 -7.19
C VAL A 171 -2.22 5.83 -8.33
N ALA A 172 -1.75 4.60 -8.11
CA ALA A 172 -1.11 3.78 -9.13
C ALA A 172 -1.73 2.38 -9.14
N ARG A 173 -2.11 1.89 -10.32
CA ARG A 173 -2.80 0.59 -10.49
C ARG A 173 -2.18 -0.22 -11.62
N ILE A 174 -2.04 -1.52 -11.40
CA ILE A 174 -1.73 -2.45 -12.49
C ILE A 174 -2.94 -2.54 -13.41
N VAL A 175 -2.68 -2.47 -14.70
CA VAL A 175 -3.69 -2.62 -15.75
C VAL A 175 -3.27 -3.70 -16.74
N PRO A 176 -4.20 -4.24 -17.55
CA PRO A 176 -3.87 -5.16 -18.63
C PRO A 176 -2.79 -4.61 -19.56
N THR A 177 -1.99 -5.48 -20.13
CA THR A 177 -0.87 -5.12 -21.02
C THR A 177 -1.08 -5.74 -22.40
N PRO A 178 -1.26 -4.94 -23.48
CA PRO A 178 -1.29 -3.47 -23.56
C PRO A 178 -2.58 -2.88 -22.97
N PRO A 179 -2.54 -1.65 -22.41
CA PRO A 179 -3.71 -1.00 -21.84
C PRO A 179 -4.69 -0.52 -22.93
N LYS A 180 -5.97 -0.47 -22.57
CA LYS A 180 -7.06 0.05 -23.41
C LYS A 180 -7.93 1.02 -22.62
N SER A 181 -8.73 1.84 -23.31
CA SER A 181 -9.67 2.78 -22.65
C SER A 181 -10.56 2.11 -21.61
N GLY A 182 -11.09 0.92 -21.89
CA GLY A 182 -11.92 0.16 -20.97
C GLY A 182 -11.21 -0.29 -19.70
N ASP A 183 -9.88 -0.35 -19.70
CA ASP A 183 -9.06 -0.70 -18.54
C ASP A 183 -8.73 0.51 -17.66
N LEU A 184 -8.61 1.71 -18.26
CA LEU A 184 -8.17 2.93 -17.60
C LEU A 184 -9.33 3.78 -17.08
N LEU A 185 -10.36 4.01 -17.91
CA LEU A 185 -11.47 4.91 -17.60
C LEU A 185 -12.25 4.52 -16.32
N PRO A 186 -12.44 3.24 -15.98
CA PRO A 186 -13.02 2.87 -14.69
C PRO A 186 -12.21 3.36 -13.48
N HIS A 187 -10.88 3.34 -13.55
CA HIS A 187 -10.01 3.89 -12.50
C HIS A 187 -10.14 5.40 -12.40
N VAL A 188 -10.23 6.11 -13.54
CA VAL A 188 -10.47 7.56 -13.57
C VAL A 188 -11.79 7.88 -12.86
N ARG A 189 -12.88 7.23 -13.27
CA ARG A 189 -14.22 7.44 -12.67
C ARG A 189 -14.26 7.14 -11.17
N HIS A 190 -13.46 6.18 -10.71
CA HIS A 190 -13.43 5.78 -9.30
C HIS A 190 -12.60 6.73 -8.43
N HIS A 191 -11.51 7.29 -8.96
CA HIS A 191 -10.55 8.05 -8.16
C HIS A 191 -10.57 9.56 -8.43
N VAL A 192 -11.04 10.01 -9.60
CA VAL A 192 -11.00 11.42 -9.98
C VAL A 192 -12.37 12.06 -9.79
N LEU A 193 -12.40 13.17 -9.05
CA LEU A 193 -13.62 13.92 -8.77
C LEU A 193 -14.17 14.55 -10.08
N PRO A 194 -15.50 14.70 -10.20
CA PRO A 194 -16.11 15.43 -11.32
C PRO A 194 -15.56 16.86 -11.45
N ALA A 195 -15.67 17.44 -12.65
CA ALA A 195 -15.19 18.79 -12.98
C ALA A 195 -13.68 19.03 -12.73
N THR A 196 -12.88 17.95 -12.67
CA THR A 196 -11.42 18.01 -12.55
C THR A 196 -10.80 18.30 -13.93
N THR A 197 -9.78 19.17 -13.98
CA THR A 197 -8.92 19.31 -15.15
C THR A 197 -7.91 18.18 -15.19
N VAL A 198 -7.91 17.41 -16.27
CA VAL A 198 -7.07 16.22 -16.43
C VAL A 198 -6.06 16.47 -17.54
N PHE A 199 -4.78 16.19 -17.26
CA PHE A 199 -3.69 16.28 -18.22
C PHE A 199 -3.17 14.88 -18.56
N THR A 200 -3.07 14.57 -19.86
CA THR A 200 -2.53 13.29 -20.36
C THR A 200 -1.60 13.52 -21.54
N ASP A 201 -0.92 12.47 -21.96
CA ASP A 201 -0.27 12.45 -23.28
C ASP A 201 -1.28 12.34 -24.42
N GLU A 202 -0.78 12.14 -25.67
CA GLU A 202 -1.59 12.06 -26.90
C GLU A 202 -2.30 10.70 -27.11
N ALA A 203 -2.19 9.75 -26.16
CA ALA A 203 -2.68 8.40 -26.37
C ALA A 203 -4.21 8.35 -26.59
N ARG A 204 -4.61 7.54 -27.58
CA ARG A 204 -6.01 7.46 -28.03
C ARG A 204 -6.99 6.96 -26.98
N TYR A 205 -6.55 6.21 -26.02
CA TYR A 205 -7.42 5.66 -24.97
C TYR A 205 -7.93 6.70 -23.98
N TYR A 206 -7.43 7.95 -24.03
CA TYR A 206 -7.94 9.07 -23.22
C TYR A 206 -9.05 9.89 -23.91
N GLN A 207 -9.41 9.58 -25.16
CA GLN A 207 -10.38 10.37 -25.94
C GLN A 207 -11.77 10.50 -25.29
N GLY A 208 -12.16 9.56 -24.40
CA GLY A 208 -13.45 9.57 -23.73
C GLY A 208 -13.57 10.48 -22.51
N LEU A 209 -12.48 11.15 -22.07
CA LEU A 209 -12.49 11.92 -20.82
C LEU A 209 -13.42 13.14 -20.86
N ASN A 210 -13.47 13.89 -21.97
CA ASN A 210 -14.39 15.02 -22.11
C ASN A 210 -15.86 14.59 -22.01
N SER A 211 -16.23 13.48 -22.63
CA SER A 211 -17.60 12.93 -22.55
C SER A 211 -17.97 12.43 -21.15
N MET A 212 -16.99 12.21 -20.28
CA MET A 212 -17.17 11.84 -18.87
C MET A 212 -17.29 13.05 -17.95
N GLY A 213 -17.22 14.29 -18.48
CA GLY A 213 -17.37 15.53 -17.72
C GLY A 213 -16.07 16.05 -17.10
N TYR A 214 -14.91 15.62 -17.61
CA TYR A 214 -13.60 16.15 -17.23
C TYR A 214 -13.15 17.22 -18.25
N ASP A 215 -12.46 18.24 -17.77
CA ASP A 215 -11.76 19.18 -18.64
C ASP A 215 -10.40 18.57 -19.03
N HIS A 216 -10.26 18.14 -20.29
CA HIS A 216 -9.12 17.34 -20.72
C HIS A 216 -8.12 18.14 -21.55
N GLY A 217 -6.96 18.43 -20.96
CA GLY A 217 -5.78 19.00 -21.62
C GLY A 217 -4.81 17.91 -22.09
N ARG A 218 -4.36 18.00 -23.35
CA ARG A 218 -3.38 17.05 -23.92
C ARG A 218 -2.02 17.69 -24.08
N VAL A 219 -0.98 16.95 -23.72
CA VAL A 219 0.43 17.34 -23.93
C VAL A 219 0.95 16.69 -25.20
N HIS A 220 1.47 17.49 -26.12
CA HIS A 220 1.98 17.04 -27.43
C HIS A 220 3.50 16.79 -27.37
N HIS A 221 3.91 15.62 -26.94
CA HIS A 221 5.34 15.23 -26.89
C HIS A 221 5.99 15.10 -28.28
N THR A 222 5.23 14.71 -29.31
CA THR A 222 5.71 14.57 -30.69
C THR A 222 6.20 15.88 -31.30
N ALA A 223 5.71 17.03 -30.84
CA ALA A 223 6.14 18.36 -31.27
C ALA A 223 7.27 18.95 -30.40
N ASN A 224 7.94 18.18 -29.53
CA ASN A 224 8.90 18.66 -28.52
C ASN A 224 8.31 19.75 -27.59
N ILE A 225 6.99 19.84 -27.50
CA ILE A 225 6.29 20.77 -26.61
C ILE A 225 6.01 19.98 -25.34
N TYR A 226 6.88 20.13 -24.33
CA TYR A 226 6.74 19.49 -23.02
C TYR A 226 5.81 20.25 -22.08
N VAL A 227 5.50 21.52 -22.39
CA VAL A 227 4.61 22.40 -21.66
C VAL A 227 3.85 23.26 -22.66
N SER A 228 2.53 23.15 -22.70
CA SER A 228 1.64 24.05 -23.43
C SER A 228 0.74 24.78 -22.42
N GLY A 229 1.19 25.95 -21.97
CA GLY A 229 0.56 26.64 -20.85
C GLY A 229 0.67 25.84 -19.55
N GLU A 230 -0.47 25.47 -18.96
CA GLU A 230 -0.52 24.63 -17.76
C GLU A 230 -0.48 23.11 -18.05
N ALA A 231 -0.56 22.69 -19.31
CA ALA A 231 -0.56 21.28 -19.68
C ALA A 231 0.87 20.69 -19.63
N HIS A 232 1.13 19.81 -18.67
CA HIS A 232 2.35 19.02 -18.56
C HIS A 232 2.07 17.74 -17.73
N THR A 233 2.99 16.76 -17.80
CA THR A 233 2.94 15.48 -17.05
C THR A 233 4.15 15.28 -16.14
N ASN A 234 4.84 16.36 -15.80
CA ASN A 234 6.09 16.31 -15.03
C ASN A 234 5.92 15.70 -13.62
N THR A 235 4.76 15.89 -12.99
CA THR A 235 4.51 15.40 -11.63
C THR A 235 4.40 13.87 -11.62
N ILE A 236 3.66 13.30 -12.57
CA ILE A 236 3.52 11.84 -12.67
C ILE A 236 4.83 11.19 -13.13
N GLU A 237 5.59 11.83 -14.02
CA GLU A 237 6.92 11.36 -14.42
C GLU A 237 7.90 11.34 -13.24
N GLY A 238 7.85 12.36 -12.39
CA GLY A 238 8.60 12.40 -11.12
C GLY A 238 8.25 11.23 -10.21
N PHE A 239 6.97 10.90 -10.08
CA PHE A 239 6.53 9.71 -9.32
C PHE A 239 7.04 8.41 -9.94
N TRP A 240 6.96 8.25 -11.27
CA TRP A 240 7.52 7.07 -11.95
C TRP A 240 9.02 6.92 -11.78
N SER A 241 9.75 8.03 -11.78
CA SER A 241 11.19 8.05 -11.51
C SER A 241 11.48 7.51 -10.10
N LEU A 242 10.69 7.92 -9.09
CA LEU A 242 10.80 7.43 -7.72
C LEU A 242 10.55 5.91 -7.65
N VAL A 243 9.46 5.42 -8.24
CA VAL A 243 9.09 3.99 -8.29
C VAL A 243 10.18 3.16 -8.97
N LYS A 244 10.62 3.58 -10.17
CA LYS A 244 11.62 2.85 -10.96
C LYS A 244 12.98 2.78 -10.24
N ARG A 245 13.43 3.88 -9.64
CA ARG A 245 14.67 3.90 -8.83
C ARG A 245 14.59 2.97 -7.63
N GLY A 246 13.45 2.95 -6.94
CA GLY A 246 13.26 2.05 -5.80
C GLY A 246 13.22 0.59 -6.21
N ILE A 247 12.51 0.24 -7.29
CA ILE A 247 12.47 -1.13 -7.79
C ILE A 247 13.86 -1.58 -8.25
N SER A 248 14.61 -0.76 -8.98
CA SER A 248 15.93 -1.12 -9.47
C SER A 248 17.00 -1.14 -8.37
N GLY A 249 16.99 -0.14 -7.47
CA GLY A 249 18.05 0.05 -6.48
C GLY A 249 17.85 -0.74 -5.19
N VAL A 250 16.62 -0.86 -4.69
CA VAL A 250 16.32 -1.49 -3.39
C VAL A 250 15.88 -2.95 -3.55
N TYR A 251 14.96 -3.19 -4.47
CA TYR A 251 14.31 -4.51 -4.62
C TYR A 251 14.91 -5.35 -5.74
N HIS A 252 15.62 -4.72 -6.70
CA HIS A 252 16.26 -5.27 -7.89
C HIS A 252 15.30 -5.98 -8.85
N ASN A 253 14.35 -6.77 -8.35
CA ASN A 253 13.33 -7.44 -9.15
C ASN A 253 12.05 -7.63 -8.34
N VAL A 254 10.91 -7.31 -8.94
CA VAL A 254 9.58 -7.52 -8.39
C VAL A 254 8.74 -8.31 -9.39
N SER A 255 8.17 -9.43 -8.96
CA SER A 255 7.27 -10.19 -9.84
C SER A 255 5.95 -9.45 -10.06
N ALA A 256 5.34 -9.60 -11.22
CA ALA A 256 4.05 -8.99 -11.56
C ALA A 256 2.96 -9.28 -10.50
N LYS A 257 2.96 -10.51 -9.95
CA LYS A 257 2.04 -10.94 -8.88
C LYS A 257 2.07 -10.04 -7.64
N HIS A 258 3.22 -9.48 -7.29
CA HIS A 258 3.40 -8.67 -6.08
C HIS A 258 3.58 -7.18 -6.37
N LEU A 259 3.66 -6.80 -7.65
CA LEU A 259 3.97 -5.42 -8.06
C LEU A 259 3.01 -4.40 -7.45
N GLN A 260 1.69 -4.69 -7.42
CA GLN A 260 0.71 -3.77 -6.84
C GLN A 260 1.06 -3.38 -5.40
N SER A 261 1.48 -4.33 -4.57
CA SER A 261 1.82 -4.02 -3.17
C SER A 261 3.04 -3.10 -3.03
N TYR A 262 3.95 -3.11 -3.99
CA TYR A 262 5.07 -2.16 -4.05
C TYR A 262 4.60 -0.78 -4.54
N LEU A 263 3.72 -0.74 -5.53
CA LEU A 263 3.10 0.52 -5.97
C LEU A 263 2.32 1.19 -4.83
N ASP A 264 1.58 0.40 -4.04
CA ASP A 264 0.85 0.87 -2.87
C ASP A 264 1.81 1.45 -1.81
N GLU A 265 2.98 0.83 -1.61
CA GLU A 265 4.04 1.36 -0.72
C GLU A 265 4.55 2.73 -1.21
N TYR A 266 4.88 2.86 -2.51
CA TYR A 266 5.37 4.13 -3.06
C TYR A 266 4.29 5.21 -3.09
N ALA A 267 3.05 4.85 -3.43
CA ALA A 267 1.91 5.77 -3.38
C ALA A 267 1.66 6.24 -1.94
N TRP A 268 1.70 5.32 -0.96
CA TRP A 268 1.55 5.67 0.46
C TRP A 268 2.65 6.64 0.92
N ARG A 269 3.92 6.38 0.59
CA ARG A 269 5.05 7.28 0.91
C ARG A 269 4.89 8.65 0.29
N TYR A 270 4.49 8.71 -0.97
CA TYR A 270 4.24 9.95 -1.69
C TYR A 270 3.08 10.74 -1.06
N ASN A 271 2.00 10.06 -0.74
CA ASN A 271 0.77 10.67 -0.20
C ASN A 271 0.91 11.21 1.23
N HIS A 272 1.95 10.78 1.95
CA HIS A 272 2.23 11.21 3.33
C HIS A 272 3.59 11.91 3.46
N ARG A 273 4.21 12.35 2.36
CA ARG A 273 5.56 12.93 2.33
C ARG A 273 5.75 14.16 3.21
N ASP A 274 4.67 14.88 3.48
CA ASP A 274 4.70 16.15 4.22
C ASP A 274 4.73 15.97 5.75
N ASP A 275 4.36 14.76 6.24
CA ASP A 275 4.46 14.41 7.68
C ASP A 275 5.24 13.10 7.90
N PRO A 276 6.56 13.09 7.73
CA PRO A 276 7.36 11.87 7.90
C PRO A 276 7.41 11.37 9.35
N ARG A 277 7.15 12.21 10.36
CA ARG A 277 7.18 11.80 11.78
C ARG A 277 5.92 11.02 12.17
N GLY A 278 4.78 11.34 11.53
CA GLY A 278 3.51 10.66 11.75
C GLY A 278 3.39 9.29 11.08
N HIS A 279 4.28 8.95 10.16
CA HIS A 279 4.20 7.75 9.33
C HIS A 279 4.05 6.46 10.14
N PHE A 280 4.82 6.30 11.21
CA PHE A 280 4.74 5.09 12.04
C PHE A 280 3.38 4.96 12.71
N ASN A 281 2.91 6.00 13.38
CA ASN A 281 1.63 5.99 14.10
C ASN A 281 0.45 5.77 13.14
N LEU A 282 0.50 6.41 11.97
CA LEU A 282 -0.50 6.23 10.91
C LEU A 282 -0.54 4.78 10.41
N LEU A 283 0.63 4.19 10.11
CA LEU A 283 0.73 2.80 9.68
C LEU A 283 0.26 1.85 10.78
N ALA A 284 0.69 2.04 12.02
CA ALA A 284 0.32 1.20 13.15
C ALA A 284 -1.19 1.22 13.40
N SER A 285 -1.81 2.40 13.41
CA SER A 285 -3.26 2.57 13.56
C SER A 285 -4.03 1.93 12.40
N ARG A 286 -3.55 2.08 11.17
CA ARG A 286 -4.15 1.46 9.98
C ARG A 286 -4.09 -0.06 10.03
N VAL A 287 -2.95 -0.62 10.43
CA VAL A 287 -2.76 -2.07 10.61
C VAL A 287 -3.65 -2.61 11.73
N ALA A 288 -3.81 -1.86 12.82
CA ALA A 288 -4.67 -2.23 13.93
C ALA A 288 -6.16 -2.24 13.53
N SER A 289 -6.61 -1.30 12.69
CA SER A 289 -8.02 -1.19 12.27
C SER A 289 -8.43 -2.18 11.18
N GLN A 290 -7.51 -2.65 10.34
CA GLN A 290 -7.82 -3.53 9.22
C GLN A 290 -8.12 -4.96 9.67
N SER A 291 -9.26 -5.51 9.25
CA SER A 291 -9.55 -6.93 9.41
C SER A 291 -8.87 -7.77 8.30
N ARG A 292 -8.39 -8.97 8.66
CA ARG A 292 -7.70 -9.91 7.76
C ARG A 292 -8.51 -10.26 6.50
N GLY A 293 -9.84 -10.17 6.56
CA GLY A 293 -10.75 -10.45 5.42
C GLY A 293 -10.65 -9.43 4.29
N SER A 294 -10.28 -8.18 4.58
CA SER A 294 -10.08 -7.14 3.56
C SER A 294 -8.79 -7.34 2.78
N ALA A 295 -7.73 -7.81 3.43
CA ALA A 295 -6.44 -8.06 2.78
C ALA A 295 -6.45 -9.34 1.90
N ALA A 296 -7.12 -10.41 2.33
CA ALA A 296 -7.19 -11.67 1.59
C ALA A 296 -8.06 -11.57 0.32
N LYS A 297 -9.16 -10.82 0.35
CA LYS A 297 -10.03 -10.59 -0.84
C LYS A 297 -9.33 -9.77 -1.94
N ARG A 298 -8.23 -9.08 -1.64
CA ARG A 298 -7.48 -8.22 -2.57
C ARG A 298 -6.39 -8.98 -3.33
N SER A 299 -5.84 -10.07 -2.77
CA SER A 299 -4.86 -10.92 -3.45
C SER A 299 -5.48 -11.81 -4.54
N SER A 300 -6.81 -11.92 -4.61
CA SER A 300 -7.56 -12.74 -5.55
C SER A 300 -8.34 -11.94 -6.62
N ARG A 301 -8.21 -10.62 -6.67
CA ARG A 301 -8.70 -9.83 -7.81
C ARG A 301 -7.66 -9.80 -8.92
N PRO A 302 -8.06 -10.13 -10.18
CA PRO A 302 -7.19 -10.12 -11.34
C PRO A 302 -6.65 -8.74 -11.66
#